data_c10980d2bc34cf1fa8504986b5a26fc9
#
_entry.id   c10980d2bc34cf1fa8504986b5a26fc9
#
_cell.length_a   1.000
_cell.length_b   1.000
_cell.length_c   1.000
_cell.angle_alpha   90.00
_cell.angle_beta   90.00
_cell.angle_gamma   90.00
#
_symmetry.space_group_name_H-M   'P 1'
#
loop_
_entity.id
_entity.type
_entity.pdbx_description
1 polymer ?
#
loop_
_entity_poly.entity_id
_entity_poly.type
_entity_poly.pdbx_seq_one_letter_code
_entity_poly.pdbx_strand_id
1 'polypeptide(L)'
;MSRSLSRIFTYLFFIYAVIFNYVHADNKQIMTSHVQKIILGSGCFWGAEKNYEALEGVIDAVSGYSDGYGLEPTYNEITKLKNKFNSNNYAEVVEVTYNTNIISTEMLLKYYFESHDPTQLNKQGNDIGTQYRSIILYSNKQQNKVAEKTISTYQRLLTASNFGKITTQVKPLSKFYKAETYHQNYIKKNPNGYCPDHSTGIKFNIIKTSDKLDNHNLKKGKYIVIIESQGYCAYCEKLKSETLNGYSGTIPLAFRLASQLNQLKINSPTWATPTIIFLQDGVEIFGHQGYMSTRDFYRALGYFKLGESDAYKVAFEDATDNRFCKEYDMFKNTPDGVFVDKISGVALFDTRDRFNSSSGWLSFTKPIDGAIYSKIDNSYGMKRIEIRSAVSDIHLGHMFDDGPNGQPRYCINATVLEFKKRAE
;
A
#
# COMPACT_ATOMS: atom_id res chain seq x y z
N MET A 1 -44.18 -35.70 -34.09
CA MET A 1 -43.12 -35.58 -33.06
C MET A 1 -41.88 -34.75 -33.47
N SER A 2 -41.74 -34.27 -34.70
CA SER A 2 -40.50 -33.61 -35.19
C SER A 2 -40.43 -32.08 -34.99
N ARG A 3 -41.56 -31.37 -34.74
CA ARG A 3 -41.57 -29.90 -34.56
C ARG A 3 -41.29 -29.43 -33.12
N SER A 4 -41.35 -30.31 -32.12
CA SER A 4 -41.10 -29.96 -30.71
C SER A 4 -39.60 -29.98 -30.39
N LEU A 5 -38.81 -30.89 -30.96
CA LEU A 5 -37.36 -30.95 -30.71
C LEU A 5 -36.58 -29.76 -31.29
N SER A 6 -37.00 -29.25 -32.47
CA SER A 6 -36.34 -28.10 -33.11
C SER A 6 -36.44 -26.81 -32.26
N ARG A 7 -37.58 -26.60 -31.58
CA ARG A 7 -37.76 -25.41 -30.71
C ARG A 7 -36.93 -25.48 -29.42
N ILE A 8 -36.72 -26.65 -28.84
CA ILE A 8 -35.91 -26.85 -27.63
C ILE A 8 -34.44 -26.61 -27.96
N PHE A 9 -33.92 -27.07 -29.10
CA PHE A 9 -32.56 -26.83 -29.54
C PHE A 9 -32.26 -25.32 -29.80
N THR A 10 -33.22 -24.61 -30.37
CA THR A 10 -33.10 -23.16 -30.64
C THR A 10 -33.07 -22.35 -29.31
N TYR A 11 -33.87 -22.71 -28.31
CA TYR A 11 -33.86 -22.05 -26.98
C TYR A 11 -32.58 -22.34 -26.20
N LEU A 12 -32.06 -23.57 -26.25
CA LEU A 12 -30.79 -23.93 -25.61
C LEU A 12 -29.59 -23.20 -26.23
N PHE A 13 -29.63 -23.02 -27.58
CA PHE A 13 -28.56 -22.27 -28.27
C PHE A 13 -28.59 -20.78 -27.93
N PHE A 14 -29.79 -20.19 -27.77
CA PHE A 14 -29.94 -18.79 -27.36
C PHE A 14 -29.53 -18.57 -25.91
N ILE A 15 -29.85 -19.50 -25.00
CA ILE A 15 -29.41 -19.43 -23.59
C ILE A 15 -27.87 -19.58 -23.50
N TYR A 16 -27.30 -20.47 -24.27
CA TYR A 16 -25.82 -20.66 -24.30
C TYR A 16 -25.11 -19.42 -24.86
N ALA A 17 -25.63 -18.81 -25.92
CA ALA A 17 -25.09 -17.57 -26.49
C ALA A 17 -25.22 -16.38 -25.56
N VAL A 18 -26.30 -16.27 -24.78
CA VAL A 18 -26.48 -15.20 -23.79
C VAL A 18 -25.56 -15.39 -22.59
N ILE A 19 -25.40 -16.61 -22.08
CA ILE A 19 -24.48 -16.92 -20.97
C ILE A 19 -23.01 -16.71 -21.42
N PHE A 20 -22.66 -17.12 -22.63
CA PHE A 20 -21.30 -16.93 -23.17
C PHE A 20 -20.95 -15.45 -23.34
N ASN A 21 -21.91 -14.63 -23.80
CA ASN A 21 -21.71 -13.18 -23.89
C ASN A 21 -21.66 -12.50 -22.50
N TYR A 22 -22.44 -12.99 -21.53
CA TYR A 22 -22.41 -12.46 -20.15
C TYR A 22 -21.07 -12.77 -19.47
N VAL A 23 -20.59 -14.00 -19.57
CA VAL A 23 -19.28 -14.41 -19.01
C VAL A 23 -18.11 -13.69 -19.71
N HIS A 24 -18.21 -13.43 -21.03
CA HIS A 24 -17.19 -12.66 -21.75
C HIS A 24 -17.25 -11.16 -21.43
N ALA A 25 -18.43 -10.59 -21.19
CA ALA A 25 -18.58 -9.20 -20.77
C ALA A 25 -18.06 -8.99 -19.35
N ASP A 26 -18.38 -9.87 -18.41
CA ASP A 26 -17.86 -9.82 -17.03
C ASP A 26 -16.34 -10.01 -16.98
N ASN A 27 -15.78 -10.95 -17.72
CA ASN A 27 -14.33 -11.14 -17.80
C ASN A 27 -13.62 -9.93 -18.42
N LYS A 28 -14.24 -9.25 -19.41
CA LYS A 28 -13.68 -8.05 -20.01
C LYS A 28 -13.75 -6.84 -19.03
N GLN A 29 -14.80 -6.75 -18.23
CA GLN A 29 -15.00 -5.71 -17.24
C GLN A 29 -14.09 -5.92 -16.01
N ILE A 30 -13.86 -7.17 -15.59
CA ILE A 30 -12.90 -7.52 -14.53
C ILE A 30 -11.45 -7.26 -15.00
N MET A 31 -11.11 -7.54 -16.25
CA MET A 31 -9.78 -7.26 -16.81
C MET A 31 -9.48 -5.76 -16.91
N THR A 32 -10.48 -4.91 -17.16
CA THR A 32 -10.29 -3.44 -17.26
C THR A 32 -10.24 -2.74 -15.90
N SER A 33 -10.72 -3.34 -14.82
CA SER A 33 -10.74 -2.74 -13.48
C SER A 33 -9.34 -2.56 -12.86
N HIS A 34 -8.33 -3.30 -13.34
CA HIS A 34 -6.96 -3.27 -12.80
C HIS A 34 -5.97 -2.56 -13.72
N VAL A 35 -6.40 -2.04 -14.86
CA VAL A 35 -5.55 -1.26 -15.77
C VAL A 35 -5.77 0.22 -15.49
N GLN A 36 -4.69 0.94 -15.20
CA GLN A 36 -4.71 2.38 -15.00
C GLN A 36 -3.72 3.09 -15.92
N LYS A 37 -3.93 4.40 -16.08
CA LYS A 37 -3.04 5.30 -16.80
C LYS A 37 -2.61 6.44 -15.90
N ILE A 38 -1.35 6.85 -16.03
CA ILE A 38 -0.78 8.06 -15.43
C ILE A 38 0.19 8.68 -16.42
N ILE A 39 0.38 9.99 -16.38
CA ILE A 39 1.31 10.66 -17.29
C ILE A 39 2.43 11.29 -16.50
N LEU A 40 3.67 11.02 -16.92
CA LEU A 40 4.88 11.33 -16.18
C LEU A 40 5.88 12.06 -17.08
N GLY A 41 6.31 13.25 -16.67
CA GLY A 41 7.40 14.00 -17.30
C GLY A 41 8.62 14.05 -16.39
N SER A 42 9.78 13.65 -16.90
CA SER A 42 11.03 13.53 -16.14
C SER A 42 12.26 13.94 -16.98
N GLY A 43 12.10 14.96 -17.81
CA GLY A 43 13.09 15.37 -18.82
C GLY A 43 12.79 14.79 -20.19
N CYS A 44 13.82 14.42 -20.95
CA CYS A 44 13.68 13.84 -22.28
C CYS A 44 12.84 12.54 -22.25
N PHE A 45 11.76 12.51 -23.00
CA PHE A 45 10.82 11.39 -22.99
C PHE A 45 11.36 10.09 -23.64
N TRP A 46 12.44 10.12 -24.45
CA TRP A 46 13.00 8.93 -25.08
C TRP A 46 13.55 7.93 -24.04
N GLY A 47 14.31 8.43 -23.06
CA GLY A 47 14.81 7.60 -21.96
C GLY A 47 13.72 7.17 -21.01
N ALA A 48 12.78 8.07 -20.73
CA ALA A 48 11.65 7.79 -19.85
C ALA A 48 10.75 6.68 -20.42
N GLU A 49 10.36 6.75 -21.72
CA GLU A 49 9.58 5.71 -22.41
C GLU A 49 10.25 4.34 -22.29
N LYS A 50 11.51 4.22 -22.71
CA LYS A 50 12.29 2.97 -22.60
C LYS A 50 12.31 2.40 -21.19
N ASN A 51 12.51 3.26 -20.20
CA ASN A 51 12.65 2.86 -18.81
C ASN A 51 11.32 2.39 -18.22
N TYR A 52 10.19 3.04 -18.55
CA TYR A 52 8.88 2.57 -18.10
C TYR A 52 8.45 1.29 -18.80
N GLU A 53 8.71 1.12 -20.09
CA GLU A 53 8.44 -0.15 -20.82
C GLU A 53 9.17 -1.35 -20.21
N ALA A 54 10.32 -1.14 -19.59
CA ALA A 54 11.12 -2.20 -18.96
C ALA A 54 10.55 -2.65 -17.60
N LEU A 55 9.58 -1.93 -17.02
CA LEU A 55 9.01 -2.27 -15.72
C LEU A 55 7.97 -3.38 -15.85
N GLU A 56 8.13 -4.43 -15.06
CA GLU A 56 7.12 -5.48 -14.94
C GLU A 56 5.79 -4.87 -14.46
N GLY A 57 4.71 -5.18 -15.17
CA GLY A 57 3.38 -4.63 -14.88
C GLY A 57 3.04 -3.37 -15.68
N VAL A 58 3.98 -2.73 -16.34
CA VAL A 58 3.69 -1.74 -17.39
C VAL A 58 3.27 -2.47 -18.66
N ILE A 59 2.11 -2.08 -19.18
CA ILE A 59 1.50 -2.68 -20.37
C ILE A 59 1.94 -1.92 -21.63
N ASP A 60 2.06 -0.60 -21.50
CA ASP A 60 2.41 0.30 -22.61
C ASP A 60 2.96 1.61 -22.06
N ALA A 61 3.91 2.21 -22.77
CA ALA A 61 4.45 3.53 -22.49
C ALA A 61 4.55 4.31 -23.80
N VAL A 62 3.93 5.49 -23.85
CA VAL A 62 3.79 6.27 -25.08
C VAL A 62 4.34 7.67 -24.87
N SER A 63 5.36 8.06 -25.62
CA SER A 63 5.90 9.41 -25.63
C SER A 63 4.89 10.43 -26.17
N GLY A 64 4.78 11.58 -25.52
CA GLY A 64 3.82 12.61 -25.90
C GLY A 64 4.04 13.94 -25.24
N TYR A 65 3.03 14.80 -25.35
CA TYR A 65 3.02 16.16 -24.85
C TYR A 65 1.77 16.40 -24.00
N SER A 66 1.93 17.14 -22.90
CA SER A 66 0.79 17.52 -22.05
C SER A 66 1.07 18.79 -21.23
N ASP A 67 0.06 19.27 -20.49
CA ASP A 67 0.14 20.42 -19.58
C ASP A 67 0.65 21.71 -20.25
N GLY A 68 0.28 21.93 -21.49
CA GLY A 68 0.52 23.19 -22.19
C GLY A 68 -0.79 23.87 -22.61
N TYR A 69 -0.68 25.05 -23.17
CA TYR A 69 -1.81 25.84 -23.64
C TYR A 69 -1.61 26.32 -25.07
N GLY A 70 -2.66 26.22 -25.88
CA GLY A 70 -2.67 26.69 -27.27
C GLY A 70 -3.02 25.61 -28.28
N LEU A 71 -2.41 25.70 -29.47
CA LEU A 71 -2.61 24.74 -30.55
C LEU A 71 -2.03 23.35 -30.17
N GLU A 72 -2.44 22.33 -30.91
CA GLU A 72 -1.89 21.00 -30.80
C GLU A 72 -0.35 21.02 -30.93
N PRO A 73 0.37 20.46 -29.95
CA PRO A 73 1.83 20.58 -29.92
C PRO A 73 2.48 19.70 -30.98
N THR A 74 3.60 20.24 -31.51
CA THR A 74 4.59 19.46 -32.27
C THR A 74 5.94 19.63 -31.64
N TYR A 75 6.88 18.72 -31.88
CA TYR A 75 8.25 18.82 -31.36
C TYR A 75 8.91 20.16 -31.77
N ASN A 76 8.78 20.52 -33.05
CA ASN A 76 9.32 21.77 -33.55
C ASN A 76 8.74 23.01 -32.83
N GLU A 77 7.47 22.99 -32.43
CA GLU A 77 6.88 24.14 -31.73
C GLU A 77 7.35 24.24 -30.30
N ILE A 78 7.30 23.11 -29.52
CA ILE A 78 7.65 23.13 -28.10
C ILE A 78 9.14 23.41 -27.86
N THR A 79 10.01 23.10 -28.82
CA THR A 79 11.47 23.30 -28.72
C THR A 79 11.95 24.65 -29.21
N LYS A 80 11.07 25.50 -29.79
CA LYS A 80 11.43 26.85 -30.21
C LYS A 80 12.01 27.66 -29.04
N LEU A 81 13.02 28.44 -29.32
CA LEU A 81 13.72 29.27 -28.32
C LEU A 81 12.74 30.17 -27.52
N LYS A 82 11.71 30.75 -28.17
CA LYS A 82 10.66 31.55 -27.52
C LYS A 82 9.87 30.79 -26.46
N ASN A 83 9.78 29.45 -26.56
CA ASN A 83 9.04 28.58 -25.65
C ASN A 83 9.92 28.00 -24.55
N LYS A 84 11.25 28.13 -24.64
CA LYS A 84 12.22 27.53 -23.71
C LYS A 84 11.92 27.85 -22.24
N PHE A 85 11.44 29.06 -21.93
CA PHE A 85 11.11 29.50 -20.58
C PHE A 85 9.64 29.91 -20.41
N ASN A 86 8.80 29.58 -21.41
CA ASN A 86 7.37 29.87 -21.37
C ASN A 86 6.68 28.85 -20.43
N SER A 87 6.05 29.31 -19.36
CA SER A 87 5.32 28.48 -18.39
C SER A 87 4.12 27.76 -19.01
N ASN A 88 3.58 28.25 -20.13
CA ASN A 88 2.47 27.65 -20.87
C ASN A 88 2.91 26.64 -21.93
N ASN A 89 4.22 26.39 -22.07
CA ASN A 89 4.74 25.41 -23.02
C ASN A 89 4.33 23.99 -22.57
N TYR A 90 4.11 23.10 -23.54
CA TYR A 90 3.86 21.69 -23.28
C TYR A 90 5.10 21.02 -22.70
N ALA A 91 4.88 20.08 -21.76
CA ALA A 91 5.94 19.20 -21.29
C ALA A 91 6.07 17.96 -22.18
N GLU A 92 7.31 17.50 -22.36
CA GLU A 92 7.58 16.14 -22.80
C GLU A 92 7.20 15.18 -21.69
N VAL A 93 6.32 14.23 -21.99
CA VAL A 93 5.77 13.30 -21.02
C VAL A 93 5.62 11.90 -21.63
N VAL A 94 5.46 10.91 -20.76
CA VAL A 94 5.11 9.53 -21.14
C VAL A 94 3.77 9.15 -20.53
N GLU A 95 2.82 8.73 -21.35
CA GLU A 95 1.61 8.07 -20.88
C GLU A 95 1.95 6.61 -20.53
N VAL A 96 1.89 6.27 -19.26
CA VAL A 96 2.17 4.91 -18.75
C VAL A 96 0.86 4.21 -18.46
N THR A 97 0.58 3.13 -19.19
CA THR A 97 -0.53 2.20 -18.96
C THR A 97 -0.01 1.00 -18.18
N TYR A 98 -0.57 0.70 -17.02
CA TYR A 98 -0.04 -0.31 -16.11
C TYR A 98 -1.13 -1.13 -15.43
N ASN A 99 -0.80 -2.38 -15.06
CA ASN A 99 -1.65 -3.28 -14.32
C ASN A 99 -1.40 -3.14 -12.81
N THR A 100 -2.38 -2.61 -12.08
CA THR A 100 -2.29 -2.37 -10.64
C THR A 100 -2.16 -3.63 -9.78
N ASN A 101 -2.45 -4.81 -10.34
CA ASN A 101 -2.19 -6.09 -9.67
C ASN A 101 -0.71 -6.49 -9.70
N ILE A 102 0.09 -5.92 -10.61
CA ILE A 102 1.50 -6.24 -10.80
C ILE A 102 2.38 -5.10 -10.29
N ILE A 103 2.10 -3.86 -10.68
CA ILE A 103 2.81 -2.66 -10.24
C ILE A 103 1.84 -1.64 -9.67
N SER A 104 2.00 -1.27 -8.39
CA SER A 104 1.15 -0.24 -7.78
C SER A 104 1.54 1.16 -8.27
N THR A 105 0.60 2.12 -8.18
CA THR A 105 0.90 3.54 -8.45
C THR A 105 2.05 4.06 -7.60
N GLU A 106 2.13 3.65 -6.32
CA GLU A 106 3.21 4.07 -5.41
C GLU A 106 4.57 3.60 -5.92
N MET A 107 4.65 2.41 -6.44
CA MET A 107 5.90 1.87 -6.96
C MET A 107 6.33 2.53 -8.26
N LEU A 108 5.39 2.73 -9.17
CA LEU A 108 5.66 3.45 -10.40
C LEU A 108 6.16 4.86 -10.09
N LEU A 109 5.58 5.55 -9.09
CA LEU A 109 6.02 6.87 -8.67
C LEU A 109 7.34 6.86 -7.89
N LYS A 110 7.65 5.81 -7.12
CA LYS A 110 8.99 5.64 -6.55
C LYS A 110 10.05 5.53 -7.65
N TYR A 111 9.79 4.67 -8.64
CA TYR A 111 10.68 4.56 -9.79
C TYR A 111 10.86 5.89 -10.52
N TYR A 112 9.75 6.63 -10.76
CA TYR A 112 9.77 7.96 -11.36
C TYR A 112 10.73 8.90 -10.63
N PHE A 113 10.64 9.01 -9.29
CA PHE A 113 11.52 9.88 -8.50
C PHE A 113 12.97 9.39 -8.47
N GLU A 114 13.19 8.10 -8.54
CA GLU A 114 14.53 7.50 -8.57
C GLU A 114 15.23 7.55 -9.93
N SER A 115 14.48 7.83 -11.00
CA SER A 115 14.99 7.81 -12.38
C SER A 115 15.41 9.18 -12.90
N HIS A 116 15.21 10.27 -12.16
CA HIS A 116 15.62 11.63 -12.56
C HIS A 116 15.93 12.50 -11.32
N ASP A 117 16.38 13.72 -11.52
CA ASP A 117 16.56 14.69 -10.44
C ASP A 117 15.31 15.60 -10.33
N PRO A 118 14.40 15.35 -9.40
CA PRO A 118 13.18 16.12 -9.25
C PRO A 118 13.41 17.52 -8.63
N THR A 119 14.64 17.84 -8.24
CA THR A 119 14.97 19.17 -7.68
C THR A 119 15.28 20.20 -8.77
N GLN A 120 15.46 19.77 -10.01
CA GLN A 120 15.79 20.63 -11.13
C GLN A 120 14.54 21.31 -11.73
N LEU A 121 14.44 22.61 -11.56
CA LEU A 121 13.33 23.38 -12.11
C LEU A 121 13.49 23.58 -13.61
N ASN A 122 12.51 23.14 -14.41
CA ASN A 122 12.45 23.32 -15.87
C ASN A 122 13.70 22.84 -16.62
N LYS A 123 14.32 21.77 -16.15
CA LYS A 123 15.45 21.13 -16.81
C LYS A 123 15.70 19.73 -16.27
N GLN A 124 16.48 18.93 -17.01
CA GLN A 124 17.16 17.72 -16.52
C GLN A 124 18.57 17.66 -17.11
N GLY A 125 19.57 17.88 -16.27
CA GLY A 125 20.96 17.94 -16.71
C GLY A 125 21.19 19.03 -17.78
N ASN A 126 21.60 18.61 -18.98
CA ASN A 126 21.84 19.48 -20.12
C ASN A 126 20.56 19.86 -20.89
N ASP A 127 19.47 19.17 -20.66
CA ASP A 127 18.18 19.46 -21.30
C ASP A 127 17.49 20.60 -20.55
N ILE A 128 17.63 21.82 -21.08
CA ILE A 128 17.16 23.05 -20.42
C ILE A 128 15.96 23.61 -21.18
N GLY A 129 14.82 23.70 -20.46
CA GLY A 129 13.59 24.29 -20.97
C GLY A 129 12.37 23.76 -20.23
N THR A 130 11.25 24.50 -20.25
CA THR A 130 10.00 24.14 -19.58
C THR A 130 9.39 22.84 -20.08
N GLN A 131 9.72 22.40 -21.31
CA GLN A 131 9.33 21.10 -21.83
C GLN A 131 9.93 19.93 -21.06
N TYR A 132 11.06 20.11 -20.38
CA TYR A 132 11.77 19.08 -19.61
C TYR A 132 11.45 19.11 -18.10
N ARG A 133 10.38 19.84 -17.71
CA ARG A 133 10.01 19.93 -16.29
C ARG A 133 9.55 18.60 -15.71
N SER A 134 9.88 18.38 -14.46
CA SER A 134 9.36 17.27 -13.67
C SER A 134 7.86 17.48 -13.38
N ILE A 135 7.00 16.54 -13.81
CA ILE A 135 5.55 16.66 -13.67
C ILE A 135 4.86 15.30 -13.59
N ILE A 136 3.84 15.22 -12.73
CA ILE A 136 2.92 14.09 -12.59
C ILE A 136 1.52 14.58 -12.93
N LEU A 137 0.88 13.97 -13.95
CA LEU A 137 -0.50 14.26 -14.32
C LEU A 137 -1.36 13.05 -13.98
N TYR A 138 -2.18 13.20 -12.94
CA TYR A 138 -3.00 12.12 -12.39
C TYR A 138 -4.39 12.07 -13.02
N SER A 139 -4.93 10.86 -13.18
CA SER A 139 -6.26 10.60 -13.75
C SER A 139 -7.35 10.46 -12.67
N ASN A 140 -6.98 10.26 -11.40
CA ASN A 140 -7.92 10.08 -10.30
C ASN A 140 -7.36 10.55 -8.95
N LYS A 141 -8.26 10.72 -7.96
CA LYS A 141 -7.92 11.21 -6.61
C LYS A 141 -6.95 10.28 -5.87
N GLN A 142 -6.98 8.98 -6.13
CA GLN A 142 -6.09 8.04 -5.47
C GLN A 142 -4.65 8.23 -5.95
N GLN A 143 -4.44 8.40 -7.26
CA GLN A 143 -3.11 8.72 -7.82
C GLN A 143 -2.56 10.03 -7.23
N ASN A 144 -3.41 11.06 -7.07
CA ASN A 144 -2.98 12.31 -6.42
C ASN A 144 -2.49 12.09 -4.98
N LYS A 145 -3.26 11.38 -4.15
CA LYS A 145 -2.86 11.07 -2.77
C LYS A 145 -1.52 10.31 -2.70
N VAL A 146 -1.35 9.35 -3.61
CA VAL A 146 -0.11 8.56 -3.69
C VAL A 146 1.05 9.46 -4.12
N ALA A 147 0.86 10.36 -5.09
CA ALA A 147 1.89 11.30 -5.55
C ALA A 147 2.35 12.22 -4.40
N GLU A 148 1.41 12.84 -3.67
CA GLU A 148 1.71 13.71 -2.53
C GLU A 148 2.50 12.97 -1.43
N LYS A 149 2.07 11.76 -1.07
CA LYS A 149 2.76 10.90 -0.09
C LYS A 149 4.18 10.56 -0.56
N THR A 150 4.32 10.16 -1.82
CA THR A 150 5.62 9.77 -2.40
C THR A 150 6.58 10.94 -2.45
N ILE A 151 6.11 12.13 -2.85
CA ILE A 151 6.88 13.39 -2.81
C ILE A 151 7.37 13.67 -1.40
N SER A 152 6.46 13.66 -0.42
CA SER A 152 6.81 13.94 0.99
C SER A 152 7.88 12.98 1.51
N THR A 153 7.80 11.71 1.12
CA THR A 153 8.78 10.70 1.54
C THR A 153 10.12 10.91 0.84
N TYR A 154 10.12 11.13 -0.48
CA TYR A 154 11.36 11.33 -1.23
C TYR A 154 12.07 12.63 -0.87
N GLN A 155 11.31 13.71 -0.59
CA GLN A 155 11.87 14.97 -0.10
C GLN A 155 12.69 14.79 1.17
N ARG A 156 12.23 13.95 2.11
CA ARG A 156 13.01 13.68 3.34
C ARG A 156 14.32 12.97 3.03
N LEU A 157 14.34 12.04 2.09
CA LEU A 157 15.54 11.33 1.67
C LEU A 157 16.52 12.28 0.98
N LEU A 158 16.02 13.12 0.07
CA LEU A 158 16.82 14.14 -0.62
C LEU A 158 17.41 15.15 0.37
N THR A 159 16.62 15.65 1.31
CA THR A 159 17.09 16.58 2.35
C THR A 159 18.17 15.95 3.21
N ALA A 160 18.01 14.69 3.62
CA ALA A 160 19.02 13.94 4.37
C ALA A 160 20.32 13.72 3.60
N SER A 161 20.27 13.82 2.27
CA SER A 161 21.40 13.69 1.34
C SER A 161 21.88 15.02 0.78
N ASN A 162 21.49 16.15 1.37
CA ASN A 162 21.84 17.53 0.97
C ASN A 162 21.36 17.97 -0.42
N PHE A 163 20.31 17.35 -0.96
CA PHE A 163 19.65 17.83 -2.16
C PHE A 163 18.62 18.93 -1.85
N GLY A 164 18.25 19.70 -2.90
CA GLY A 164 17.27 20.77 -2.81
C GLY A 164 15.82 20.30 -2.67
N LYS A 165 14.89 21.26 -2.78
CA LYS A 165 13.46 20.96 -2.77
C LYS A 165 13.02 20.35 -4.11
N ILE A 166 12.09 19.40 -4.03
CA ILE A 166 11.40 18.85 -5.20
C ILE A 166 10.62 19.95 -5.89
N THR A 167 10.79 20.06 -7.21
CA THR A 167 10.10 21.00 -8.08
C THR A 167 9.00 20.35 -8.91
N THR A 168 8.81 19.06 -8.78
CA THR A 168 7.79 18.28 -9.49
C THR A 168 6.40 18.88 -9.32
N GLN A 169 5.75 19.20 -10.43
CA GLN A 169 4.35 19.65 -10.44
C GLN A 169 3.43 18.43 -10.37
N VAL A 170 2.35 18.51 -9.57
CA VAL A 170 1.30 17.48 -9.51
C VAL A 170 -0.02 18.13 -9.88
N LYS A 171 -0.61 17.69 -10.99
CA LYS A 171 -1.82 18.30 -11.56
C LYS A 171 -2.80 17.23 -12.05
N PRO A 172 -4.11 17.53 -12.14
CA PRO A 172 -5.03 16.64 -12.84
C PRO A 172 -4.68 16.61 -14.34
N LEU A 173 -4.79 15.45 -14.95
CA LEU A 173 -4.65 15.29 -16.39
C LEU A 173 -5.76 16.05 -17.13
N SER A 174 -5.41 16.96 -18.03
CA SER A 174 -6.35 17.63 -18.92
C SER A 174 -6.43 16.96 -20.28
N LYS A 175 -5.32 16.89 -20.98
CA LYS A 175 -5.21 16.27 -22.32
C LYS A 175 -3.80 15.75 -22.57
N PHE A 176 -3.71 14.59 -23.21
CA PHE A 176 -2.47 14.02 -23.72
C PHE A 176 -2.47 14.06 -25.25
N TYR A 177 -1.35 14.45 -25.82
CA TYR A 177 -1.10 14.44 -27.26
C TYR A 177 0.07 13.49 -27.53
N LYS A 178 -0.20 12.45 -28.31
CA LYS A 178 0.86 11.50 -28.72
C LYS A 178 1.89 12.21 -29.57
N ALA A 179 3.16 12.04 -29.26
CA ALA A 179 4.25 12.58 -30.07
C ALA A 179 4.36 11.85 -31.41
N GLU A 180 5.06 12.48 -32.34
CA GLU A 180 5.24 12.01 -33.71
C GLU A 180 5.86 10.60 -33.74
N THR A 181 5.57 9.84 -34.78
CA THR A 181 5.95 8.41 -34.90
C THR A 181 7.46 8.17 -34.75
N TYR A 182 8.29 9.13 -35.15
CA TYR A 182 9.74 8.99 -35.05
C TYR A 182 10.25 9.09 -33.60
N HIS A 183 9.47 9.66 -32.67
CA HIS A 183 9.79 9.70 -31.25
C HIS A 183 9.43 8.41 -30.51
N GLN A 184 8.40 7.70 -30.96
CA GLN A 184 7.94 6.48 -30.31
C GLN A 184 9.02 5.38 -30.36
N ASN A 185 9.35 4.79 -29.22
CA ASN A 185 10.39 3.76 -29.08
C ASN A 185 11.75 4.21 -29.66
N TYR A 186 12.09 5.50 -29.45
CA TYR A 186 13.28 6.09 -30.08
C TYR A 186 14.58 5.36 -29.72
N ILE A 187 14.82 5.10 -28.43
CA ILE A 187 16.06 4.43 -27.97
C ILE A 187 16.10 2.97 -28.44
N LYS A 188 14.94 2.29 -28.55
CA LYS A 188 14.87 0.92 -29.08
C LYS A 188 15.27 0.88 -30.56
N LYS A 189 14.89 1.90 -31.34
CA LYS A 189 15.24 2.04 -32.76
C LYS A 189 16.68 2.58 -32.94
N ASN A 190 17.18 3.34 -31.96
CA ASN A 190 18.48 3.98 -31.96
C ASN A 190 19.25 3.66 -30.67
N PRO A 191 19.83 2.45 -30.52
CA PRO A 191 20.45 2.00 -29.26
C PRO A 191 21.56 2.91 -28.73
N ASN A 192 22.23 3.67 -29.60
CA ASN A 192 23.28 4.64 -29.26
C ASN A 192 22.73 6.07 -29.15
N GLY A 193 21.40 6.24 -29.11
CA GLY A 193 20.74 7.54 -28.97
C GLY A 193 21.02 8.19 -27.63
N TYR A 194 20.82 9.49 -27.55
CA TYR A 194 21.00 10.29 -26.34
C TYR A 194 20.03 9.79 -25.23
N CYS A 195 20.59 9.29 -24.15
CA CYS A 195 19.83 8.79 -22.98
C CYS A 195 20.70 8.87 -21.72
N PRO A 196 21.05 10.07 -21.24
CA PRO A 196 21.86 10.23 -20.04
C PRO A 196 21.07 9.84 -18.78
N ASP A 197 21.77 9.31 -17.78
CA ASP A 197 21.23 9.13 -16.44
C ASP A 197 21.28 10.48 -15.71
N HIS A 198 20.12 10.97 -15.33
CA HIS A 198 19.95 12.22 -14.56
C HIS A 198 19.50 11.96 -13.13
N SER A 199 19.51 10.70 -12.67
CA SER A 199 19.07 10.33 -11.33
C SER A 199 19.95 10.98 -10.25
N THR A 200 19.35 11.23 -9.08
CA THR A 200 20.10 11.69 -7.89
C THR A 200 20.93 10.57 -7.25
N GLY A 201 20.75 9.32 -7.67
CA GLY A 201 21.28 8.14 -7.01
C GLY A 201 20.59 7.79 -5.69
N ILE A 202 19.66 8.65 -5.20
CA ILE A 202 18.91 8.40 -3.97
C ILE A 202 17.79 7.41 -4.26
N LYS A 203 17.67 6.38 -3.39
CA LYS A 203 16.65 5.34 -3.51
C LYS A 203 15.71 5.36 -2.31
N PHE A 204 14.43 5.01 -2.50
CA PHE A 204 13.46 4.91 -1.41
C PHE A 204 13.86 3.84 -0.39
N ASN A 205 14.50 2.80 -0.85
CA ASN A 205 15.02 1.71 -0.01
C ASN A 205 16.53 1.88 0.18
N ILE A 206 16.98 2.94 0.85
CA ILE A 206 18.30 2.92 1.46
C ILE A 206 18.20 2.10 2.76
N ILE A 207 18.01 0.81 2.65
CA ILE A 207 18.71 -0.08 3.57
C ILE A 207 20.17 0.08 3.14
N LYS A 208 20.98 0.81 3.94
CA LYS A 208 22.44 0.76 3.79
C LYS A 208 22.79 -0.71 3.84
N THR A 209 22.98 -1.34 2.69
CA THR A 209 23.58 -2.66 2.58
C THR A 209 25.05 -2.50 2.88
N SER A 210 25.39 -2.35 4.17
CA SER A 210 26.67 -2.87 4.60
C SER A 210 26.54 -4.39 4.40
N ASP A 211 27.42 -5.01 3.66
CA ASP A 211 27.43 -6.45 3.37
C ASP A 211 27.50 -7.36 4.61
N LYS A 212 27.46 -6.76 5.78
CA LYS A 212 27.32 -7.42 7.08
C LYS A 212 26.34 -6.63 7.95
N LEU A 213 25.03 -6.78 7.68
CA LEU A 213 24.04 -6.38 8.67
C LEU A 213 24.26 -7.20 9.95
N ASP A 214 24.52 -6.48 11.03
CA ASP A 214 24.64 -7.12 12.34
C ASP A 214 23.26 -7.61 12.80
N ASN A 215 23.10 -8.92 12.92
CA ASN A 215 21.91 -9.56 13.45
C ASN A 215 21.97 -9.72 14.99
N HIS A 216 22.92 -9.07 15.65
CA HIS A 216 23.07 -9.20 17.12
C HIS A 216 21.78 -8.85 17.84
N ASN A 217 21.10 -7.78 17.42
CA ASN A 217 19.83 -7.37 18.02
C ASN A 217 18.72 -8.41 17.83
N LEU A 218 18.73 -9.18 16.74
CA LEU A 218 17.73 -10.21 16.47
C LEU A 218 17.92 -11.48 17.30
N LYS A 219 19.03 -11.59 18.02
CA LYS A 219 19.35 -12.73 18.89
C LYS A 219 18.72 -12.64 20.29
N LYS A 220 18.00 -11.55 20.58
CA LYS A 220 17.35 -11.34 21.88
C LYS A 220 15.96 -10.79 21.70
N GLY A 221 14.96 -11.50 22.20
CA GLY A 221 13.56 -11.12 22.12
C GLY A 221 12.84 -11.63 20.85
N LYS A 222 11.63 -11.13 20.65
CA LYS A 222 10.75 -11.49 19.52
C LYS A 222 10.89 -10.47 18.38
N TYR A 223 10.94 -10.96 17.14
CA TYR A 223 10.98 -10.15 15.91
C TYR A 223 10.11 -10.78 14.82
N ILE A 224 9.61 -9.94 13.92
CA ILE A 224 9.07 -10.38 12.65
C ILE A 224 10.10 -9.99 11.59
N VAL A 225 10.74 -10.99 10.98
CA VAL A 225 11.73 -10.77 9.93
C VAL A 225 11.06 -10.97 8.57
N ILE A 226 11.07 -9.92 7.75
CA ILE A 226 10.55 -9.94 6.40
C ILE A 226 11.73 -10.09 5.44
N ILE A 227 11.76 -11.19 4.71
CA ILE A 227 12.80 -11.45 3.71
C ILE A 227 12.30 -10.93 2.37
N GLU A 228 13.05 -10.01 1.81
CA GLU A 228 12.76 -9.34 0.54
C GLU A 228 13.75 -9.73 -0.55
N SER A 229 13.39 -9.48 -1.80
CA SER A 229 14.33 -9.60 -2.91
C SER A 229 15.29 -8.41 -2.97
N GLN A 230 16.45 -8.60 -3.58
CA GLN A 230 17.39 -7.51 -3.86
C GLN A 230 16.86 -6.54 -4.91
N GLY A 231 15.94 -7.00 -5.77
CA GLY A 231 15.23 -6.20 -6.76
C GLY A 231 13.76 -5.98 -6.40
N TYR A 232 13.00 -5.52 -7.38
CA TYR A 232 11.56 -5.33 -7.24
C TYR A 232 10.83 -6.63 -6.87
N CYS A 233 9.92 -6.54 -5.91
CA CYS A 233 9.07 -7.64 -5.49
C CYS A 233 7.64 -7.15 -5.27
N ALA A 234 6.76 -7.37 -6.25
CA ALA A 234 5.35 -6.95 -6.20
C ALA A 234 4.63 -7.40 -4.93
N TYR A 235 4.83 -8.66 -4.54
CA TYR A 235 4.21 -9.22 -3.35
C TYR A 235 4.81 -8.68 -2.04
N CYS A 236 6.08 -8.25 -2.04
CA CYS A 236 6.67 -7.57 -0.88
C CYS A 236 6.03 -6.20 -0.68
N GLU A 237 5.84 -5.43 -1.76
CA GLU A 237 5.19 -4.12 -1.67
C GLU A 237 3.70 -4.25 -1.34
N LYS A 238 3.02 -5.26 -1.86
CA LYS A 238 1.64 -5.57 -1.50
C LYS A 238 1.53 -5.88 0.00
N LEU A 239 2.40 -6.72 0.54
CA LEU A 239 2.45 -7.00 1.97
C LEU A 239 2.69 -5.73 2.80
N LYS A 240 3.62 -4.87 2.38
CA LYS A 240 3.87 -3.59 3.05
C LYS A 240 2.65 -2.69 3.03
N SER A 241 2.05 -2.46 1.87
CA SER A 241 0.95 -1.52 1.70
C SER A 241 -0.34 -1.98 2.37
N GLU A 242 -0.69 -3.25 2.27
CA GLU A 242 -1.95 -3.78 2.78
C GLU A 242 -1.88 -4.17 4.27
N THR A 243 -0.69 -4.56 4.77
CA THR A 243 -0.56 -5.17 6.10
C THR A 243 0.41 -4.41 7.00
N LEU A 244 1.66 -4.23 6.58
CA LEU A 244 2.71 -3.74 7.49
C LEU A 244 2.62 -2.23 7.76
N ASN A 245 2.09 -1.42 6.83
CA ASN A 245 1.90 0.01 7.02
C ASN A 245 0.90 0.35 8.15
N GLY A 246 -0.04 -0.55 8.44
CA GLY A 246 -0.98 -0.41 9.56
C GLY A 246 -0.43 -0.94 10.89
N TYR A 247 0.73 -1.58 10.88
CA TYR A 247 1.30 -2.19 12.09
C TYR A 247 2.06 -1.19 12.95
N SER A 248 1.70 -1.08 14.23
CA SER A 248 2.39 -0.28 15.24
C SER A 248 2.56 -1.03 16.57
N GLY A 249 2.56 -2.38 16.49
CA GLY A 249 2.67 -3.27 17.64
C GLY A 249 4.07 -3.27 18.28
N THR A 250 4.17 -4.00 19.40
CA THR A 250 5.38 -4.05 20.24
C THR A 250 6.48 -4.99 19.74
N ILE A 251 6.14 -5.94 18.84
CA ILE A 251 7.14 -6.83 18.24
C ILE A 251 7.75 -6.13 17.03
N PRO A 252 9.04 -5.79 17.02
CA PRO A 252 9.62 -5.00 15.94
C PRO A 252 9.71 -5.78 14.63
N LEU A 253 9.54 -5.05 13.51
CA LEU A 253 9.78 -5.53 12.16
C LEU A 253 11.25 -5.38 11.78
N ALA A 254 11.82 -6.40 11.15
CA ALA A 254 13.16 -6.35 10.59
C ALA A 254 13.13 -6.83 9.14
N PHE A 255 13.69 -6.04 8.23
CA PHE A 255 13.76 -6.38 6.80
C PHE A 255 15.14 -6.90 6.45
N ARG A 256 15.23 -8.02 5.72
CA ARG A 256 16.49 -8.68 5.35
C ARG A 256 16.43 -9.22 3.93
N LEU A 257 17.60 -9.34 3.32
CA LEU A 257 17.79 -10.21 2.16
C LEU A 257 18.08 -11.64 2.64
N ALA A 258 17.83 -12.64 1.82
CA ALA A 258 18.15 -14.05 2.14
C ALA A 258 19.65 -14.24 2.50
N SER A 259 20.54 -13.48 1.85
CA SER A 259 21.99 -13.48 2.12
C SER A 259 22.39 -12.83 3.44
N GLN A 260 21.49 -12.13 4.13
CA GLN A 260 21.74 -11.36 5.35
C GLN A 260 21.29 -12.07 6.64
N LEU A 261 20.95 -13.35 6.57
CA LEU A 261 20.42 -14.13 7.68
C LEU A 261 21.51 -14.83 8.51
N ASN A 262 22.77 -14.51 8.27
CA ASN A 262 23.89 -15.09 8.98
C ASN A 262 23.71 -14.97 10.51
N GLN A 263 24.12 -16.03 11.23
CA GLN A 263 23.98 -16.15 12.68
C GLN A 263 22.55 -16.31 13.22
N LEU A 264 21.53 -16.40 12.37
CA LEU A 264 20.18 -16.75 12.73
C LEU A 264 19.91 -18.22 12.36
N LYS A 265 19.05 -18.88 13.15
CA LYS A 265 18.61 -20.25 12.84
C LYS A 265 17.26 -20.17 12.12
N ILE A 266 17.31 -20.17 10.80
CA ILE A 266 16.14 -20.10 9.91
C ILE A 266 15.94 -21.46 9.25
N ASN A 267 14.73 -22.01 9.33
CA ASN A 267 14.35 -23.29 8.75
C ASN A 267 13.49 -23.15 7.50
N SER A 268 12.71 -22.04 7.41
CA SER A 268 11.87 -21.77 6.24
C SER A 268 12.70 -21.51 5.00
N PRO A 269 12.25 -21.98 3.82
CA PRO A 269 12.87 -21.62 2.55
C PRO A 269 12.81 -20.11 2.32
N THR A 270 13.94 -19.53 1.88
CA THR A 270 14.08 -18.06 1.68
C THR A 270 14.31 -17.67 0.23
N TRP A 271 14.11 -18.60 -0.71
CA TRP A 271 14.31 -18.36 -2.14
C TRP A 271 13.14 -17.64 -2.83
N ALA A 272 11.95 -17.63 -2.22
CA ALA A 272 10.83 -16.82 -2.69
C ALA A 272 10.56 -15.65 -1.74
N THR A 273 10.11 -14.52 -2.28
CA THR A 273 9.85 -13.30 -1.52
C THR A 273 8.44 -12.76 -1.77
N PRO A 274 7.82 -12.18 -0.71
CA PRO A 274 8.34 -12.08 0.65
C PRO A 274 8.39 -13.45 1.34
N THR A 275 9.31 -13.65 2.29
CA THR A 275 9.19 -14.70 3.30
C THR A 275 9.10 -14.02 4.67
N ILE A 276 8.12 -14.40 5.47
CA ILE A 276 7.82 -13.81 6.78
C ILE A 276 8.26 -14.82 7.84
N ILE A 277 9.21 -14.43 8.70
CA ILE A 277 9.76 -15.27 9.76
C ILE A 277 9.36 -14.69 11.12
N PHE A 278 8.75 -15.49 11.95
CA PHE A 278 8.51 -15.18 13.36
C PHE A 278 9.67 -15.71 14.17
N LEU A 279 10.53 -14.81 14.62
CA LEU A 279 11.83 -15.10 15.22
C LEU A 279 11.80 -14.83 16.73
N GLN A 280 12.33 -15.74 17.53
CA GLN A 280 12.55 -15.53 18.95
C GLN A 280 13.98 -15.91 19.32
N ASP A 281 14.70 -14.99 19.94
CA ASP A 281 16.09 -15.19 20.42
C ASP A 281 17.03 -15.72 19.31
N GLY A 282 16.85 -15.25 18.08
CA GLY A 282 17.64 -15.64 16.92
C GLY A 282 17.26 -16.98 16.28
N VAL A 283 16.20 -17.61 16.75
CA VAL A 283 15.66 -18.89 16.24
C VAL A 283 14.28 -18.68 15.65
N GLU A 284 14.06 -19.21 14.45
CA GLU A 284 12.72 -19.24 13.86
C GLU A 284 11.80 -20.13 14.69
N ILE A 285 10.66 -19.59 15.06
CA ILE A 285 9.56 -20.35 15.69
C ILE A 285 8.68 -20.95 14.58
N PHE A 286 8.30 -20.16 13.60
CA PHE A 286 7.68 -20.58 12.34
C PHE A 286 7.84 -19.49 11.28
N GLY A 287 7.59 -19.84 10.01
CA GLY A 287 7.66 -18.92 8.89
C GLY A 287 6.62 -19.21 7.83
N HIS A 288 6.41 -18.24 6.96
CA HIS A 288 5.52 -18.34 5.80
C HIS A 288 6.21 -17.81 4.56
N GLN A 289 6.25 -18.60 3.51
CA GLN A 289 6.83 -18.23 2.22
C GLN A 289 5.74 -17.69 1.30
N GLY A 290 5.99 -16.55 0.68
CA GLY A 290 5.05 -15.87 -0.20
C GLY A 290 4.24 -14.78 0.51
N TYR A 291 3.34 -14.15 -0.25
CA TYR A 291 2.41 -13.15 0.27
C TYR A 291 1.45 -13.78 1.29
N MET A 292 1.23 -13.08 2.39
CA MET A 292 0.28 -13.43 3.42
C MET A 292 -0.79 -12.32 3.49
N SER A 293 -2.06 -12.69 3.51
CA SER A 293 -3.15 -11.73 3.67
C SER A 293 -3.06 -11.00 5.02
N THR A 294 -3.60 -9.80 5.11
CA THR A 294 -3.62 -9.03 6.36
C THR A 294 -4.21 -9.84 7.53
N ARG A 295 -5.31 -10.55 7.28
CA ARG A 295 -5.97 -11.40 8.27
C ARG A 295 -5.06 -12.54 8.75
N ASP A 296 -4.43 -13.24 7.82
CA ASP A 296 -3.57 -14.38 8.16
C ASP A 296 -2.31 -13.93 8.88
N PHE A 297 -1.74 -12.78 8.47
CA PHE A 297 -0.60 -12.16 9.12
C PHE A 297 -0.90 -11.83 10.60
N TYR A 298 -2.01 -11.13 10.87
CA TYR A 298 -2.35 -10.78 12.25
C TYR A 298 -2.76 -11.98 13.07
N ARG A 299 -3.34 -13.02 12.46
CA ARG A 299 -3.60 -14.29 13.15
C ARG A 299 -2.31 -15.02 13.54
N ALA A 300 -1.35 -15.11 12.62
CA ALA A 300 -0.03 -15.68 12.88
C ALA A 300 0.74 -14.87 13.94
N LEU A 301 0.70 -13.54 13.85
CA LEU A 301 1.29 -12.64 14.84
C LEU A 301 0.63 -12.81 16.22
N GLY A 302 -0.69 -12.94 16.24
CA GLY A 302 -1.44 -13.20 17.46
C GLY A 302 -0.99 -14.49 18.14
N TYR A 303 -0.88 -15.58 17.38
CA TYR A 303 -0.35 -16.84 17.88
C TYR A 303 1.11 -16.69 18.39
N PHE A 304 1.95 -16.01 17.63
CA PHE A 304 3.34 -15.75 18.03
C PHE A 304 3.46 -14.92 19.32
N LYS A 305 2.56 -13.92 19.49
CA LYS A 305 2.56 -13.03 20.67
C LYS A 305 1.94 -13.68 21.89
N LEU A 306 0.81 -14.35 21.74
CA LEU A 306 -0.08 -14.79 22.81
C LEU A 306 -0.08 -16.31 23.06
N GLY A 307 0.39 -17.11 22.10
CA GLY A 307 0.23 -18.58 22.14
C GLY A 307 -1.25 -18.98 22.10
N GLU A 308 -1.60 -20.08 22.77
CA GLU A 308 -2.98 -20.59 22.90
C GLU A 308 -3.71 -20.02 24.13
N SER A 309 -3.42 -18.77 24.48
CA SER A 309 -4.03 -18.11 25.66
C SER A 309 -5.51 -17.76 25.44
N ASP A 310 -6.21 -17.45 26.52
CA ASP A 310 -7.59 -16.95 26.45
C ASP A 310 -7.68 -15.65 25.62
N ALA A 311 -6.68 -14.77 25.70
CA ALA A 311 -6.59 -13.58 24.86
C ALA A 311 -6.54 -13.90 23.36
N TYR A 312 -5.85 -15.00 22.96
CA TYR A 312 -5.86 -15.46 21.57
C TYR A 312 -7.23 -15.96 21.14
N LYS A 313 -7.90 -16.76 22.01
CA LYS A 313 -9.26 -17.26 21.74
C LYS A 313 -10.26 -16.12 21.61
N VAL A 314 -10.17 -15.10 22.47
CA VAL A 314 -11.01 -13.89 22.37
C VAL A 314 -10.74 -13.17 21.05
N ALA A 315 -9.47 -12.96 20.69
CA ALA A 315 -9.11 -12.21 19.50
C ALA A 315 -9.53 -12.90 18.18
N PHE A 316 -9.39 -14.23 18.09
CA PHE A 316 -9.45 -14.96 16.81
C PHE A 316 -10.45 -16.12 16.75
N GLU A 317 -11.05 -16.50 17.88
CA GLU A 317 -11.99 -17.63 18.00
C GLU A 317 -13.34 -17.20 18.60
N ASP A 318 -13.63 -15.89 18.57
CA ASP A 318 -14.87 -15.25 18.99
C ASP A 318 -15.28 -15.60 20.45
N ALA A 319 -14.29 -15.92 21.32
CA ALA A 319 -14.52 -16.09 22.76
C ALA A 319 -14.77 -14.72 23.42
N THR A 320 -15.20 -14.75 24.67
CA THR A 320 -15.50 -13.54 25.47
C THR A 320 -14.78 -13.63 26.81
N ASP A 321 -14.22 -12.51 27.27
CA ASP A 321 -13.61 -12.38 28.59
C ASP A 321 -14.62 -12.74 29.70
N ASN A 322 -14.13 -13.34 30.77
CA ASN A 322 -14.89 -13.42 31.99
C ASN A 322 -15.15 -12.01 32.56
N ARG A 323 -16.33 -11.83 33.16
CA ARG A 323 -16.66 -10.58 33.87
C ARG A 323 -15.62 -10.33 34.97
N PHE A 324 -15.18 -9.07 35.07
CA PHE A 324 -14.20 -8.66 36.08
C PHE A 324 -12.88 -9.46 36.01
N CYS A 325 -12.44 -9.80 34.77
CA CYS A 325 -11.15 -10.44 34.57
C CYS A 325 -10.00 -9.57 35.07
N LYS A 326 -8.82 -10.15 35.21
CA LYS A 326 -7.63 -9.45 35.72
C LYS A 326 -7.30 -8.19 34.90
N GLU A 327 -7.40 -8.25 33.60
CA GLU A 327 -7.14 -7.13 32.69
C GLU A 327 -8.20 -6.02 32.87
N TYR A 328 -9.47 -6.37 33.09
CA TYR A 328 -10.50 -5.38 33.44
C TYR A 328 -10.10 -4.62 34.71
N ASP A 329 -9.70 -5.33 35.78
CA ASP A 329 -9.29 -4.70 37.03
C ASP A 329 -8.07 -3.80 36.88
N MET A 330 -7.11 -4.18 36.03
CA MET A 330 -5.94 -3.36 35.69
C MET A 330 -6.32 -2.09 34.91
N PHE A 331 -7.31 -2.18 34.02
CA PHE A 331 -7.59 -1.11 33.06
C PHE A 331 -8.74 -0.19 33.46
N LYS A 332 -9.65 -0.59 34.33
CA LYS A 332 -10.84 0.19 34.73
C LYS A 332 -10.53 1.58 35.27
N ASN A 333 -9.34 1.78 35.89
CA ASN A 333 -8.91 3.03 36.52
C ASN A 333 -7.58 3.56 35.95
N THR A 334 -7.19 3.19 34.72
CA THR A 334 -5.98 3.74 34.11
C THR A 334 -6.08 5.27 33.95
N PRO A 335 -4.94 6.01 34.03
CA PRO A 335 -4.90 7.45 33.82
C PRO A 335 -5.27 7.85 32.38
N ASP A 336 -5.12 9.14 32.05
CA ASP A 336 -5.36 9.60 30.66
C ASP A 336 -4.44 8.89 29.65
N GLY A 337 -5.04 8.44 28.56
CA GLY A 337 -4.34 7.68 27.55
C GLY A 337 -5.28 7.02 26.53
N VAL A 338 -4.75 6.03 25.83
CA VAL A 338 -5.50 5.29 24.80
C VAL A 338 -5.35 3.78 25.01
N PHE A 339 -6.41 3.08 24.72
CA PHE A 339 -6.39 1.61 24.59
C PHE A 339 -6.07 1.26 23.15
N VAL A 340 -5.09 0.42 22.96
CA VAL A 340 -4.62 -0.01 21.65
C VAL A 340 -4.91 -1.49 21.45
N ASP A 341 -5.08 -1.88 20.20
CA ASP A 341 -5.15 -3.27 19.75
C ASP A 341 -3.87 -4.01 20.18
N LYS A 342 -4.02 -5.05 20.96
CA LYS A 342 -2.90 -5.80 21.53
C LYS A 342 -2.00 -6.44 20.46
N ILE A 343 -2.53 -6.70 19.25
CA ILE A 343 -1.79 -7.36 18.16
C ILE A 343 -1.16 -6.34 17.25
N SER A 344 -1.96 -5.40 16.69
CA SER A 344 -1.47 -4.41 15.72
C SER A 344 -0.86 -3.16 16.36
N GLY A 345 -1.18 -2.86 17.63
CA GLY A 345 -0.74 -1.67 18.34
C GLY A 345 -1.49 -0.39 17.98
N VAL A 346 -2.49 -0.47 17.09
CA VAL A 346 -3.29 0.69 16.65
C VAL A 346 -4.23 1.15 17.76
N ALA A 347 -4.36 2.48 17.92
CA ALA A 347 -5.25 3.07 18.92
C ALA A 347 -6.72 2.79 18.58
N LEU A 348 -7.51 2.33 19.56
CA LEU A 348 -8.90 1.91 19.40
C LEU A 348 -9.87 2.79 20.20
N PHE A 349 -9.57 3.06 21.45
CA PHE A 349 -10.46 3.80 22.37
C PHE A 349 -9.66 4.78 23.23
N ASP A 350 -10.23 5.95 23.48
CA ASP A 350 -9.66 6.95 24.37
C ASP A 350 -10.24 6.79 25.78
N THR A 351 -9.43 6.98 26.83
CA THR A 351 -9.88 6.93 28.23
C THR A 351 -10.92 7.98 28.55
N ARG A 352 -10.96 9.09 27.83
CA ARG A 352 -11.95 10.18 27.98
C ARG A 352 -13.37 9.75 27.59
N ASP A 353 -13.50 8.72 26.75
CA ASP A 353 -14.79 8.17 26.32
C ASP A 353 -15.17 6.92 27.13
N ARG A 354 -14.36 6.54 28.14
CA ARG A 354 -14.60 5.40 29.02
C ARG A 354 -15.59 5.79 30.13
N PHE A 355 -16.49 4.88 30.46
CA PHE A 355 -17.38 5.00 31.60
C PHE A 355 -17.58 3.66 32.35
N ASN A 356 -18.03 3.70 33.58
CA ASN A 356 -18.35 2.51 34.34
C ASN A 356 -19.80 2.08 34.07
N SER A 357 -19.98 0.99 33.35
CA SER A 357 -21.28 0.40 33.06
C SER A 357 -21.73 -0.65 34.09
N SER A 358 -20.90 -0.96 35.07
CA SER A 358 -21.12 -2.05 36.04
C SER A 358 -21.32 -3.44 35.41
N SER A 359 -21.04 -3.59 34.11
CA SER A 359 -21.19 -4.83 33.36
C SER A 359 -20.09 -5.86 33.66
N GLY A 360 -18.93 -5.41 34.14
CA GLY A 360 -17.72 -6.21 34.33
C GLY A 360 -16.80 -6.28 33.09
N TRP A 361 -17.09 -5.49 32.05
CA TRP A 361 -16.25 -5.26 30.86
C TRP A 361 -15.95 -3.77 30.71
N LEU A 362 -14.85 -3.45 30.02
CA LEU A 362 -14.53 -2.07 29.69
C LEU A 362 -15.61 -1.49 28.76
N SER A 363 -16.08 -0.28 29.07
CA SER A 363 -17.17 0.34 28.35
C SER A 363 -16.79 1.74 27.87
N PHE A 364 -17.08 2.04 26.61
CA PHE A 364 -16.78 3.31 25.95
C PHE A 364 -18.02 3.82 25.23
N THR A 365 -18.14 5.15 25.09
CA THR A 365 -19.23 5.81 24.36
C THR A 365 -18.94 5.90 22.86
N LYS A 366 -17.67 5.91 22.48
CA LYS A 366 -17.25 5.92 21.06
C LYS A 366 -15.84 5.36 20.88
N PRO A 367 -15.51 4.82 19.71
CA PRO A 367 -14.15 4.46 19.31
C PRO A 367 -13.40 5.67 18.75
N ILE A 368 -12.10 5.51 18.50
CA ILE A 368 -11.31 6.41 17.66
C ILE A 368 -11.77 6.24 16.20
N ASP A 369 -11.90 7.34 15.46
CA ASP A 369 -12.42 7.36 14.11
C ASP A 369 -11.63 6.43 13.17
N GLY A 370 -12.35 5.54 12.46
CA GLY A 370 -11.75 4.58 11.54
C GLY A 370 -10.99 3.41 12.17
N ALA A 371 -10.92 3.32 13.51
CA ALA A 371 -10.17 2.29 14.21
C ALA A 371 -10.87 0.93 14.26
N ILE A 372 -12.20 0.92 14.13
CA ILE A 372 -13.01 -0.27 14.21
C ILE A 372 -13.99 -0.38 13.04
N TYR A 373 -14.54 -1.57 12.85
CA TYR A 373 -15.73 -1.80 12.04
C TYR A 373 -16.69 -2.73 12.78
N SER A 374 -17.95 -2.77 12.33
CA SER A 374 -18.99 -3.59 12.93
C SER A 374 -19.56 -4.61 11.95
N LYS A 375 -19.98 -5.75 12.44
CA LYS A 375 -20.76 -6.75 11.70
C LYS A 375 -21.88 -7.32 12.55
N ILE A 376 -22.90 -7.90 11.91
CA ILE A 376 -23.98 -8.59 12.62
C ILE A 376 -23.47 -9.92 13.13
N ASP A 377 -23.63 -10.17 14.43
CA ASP A 377 -23.40 -11.45 15.09
C ASP A 377 -24.73 -12.09 15.44
N ASN A 378 -25.00 -13.26 14.86
CA ASN A 378 -26.20 -14.05 15.12
C ASN A 378 -25.92 -15.30 15.97
N SER A 379 -24.77 -15.37 16.63
CA SER A 379 -24.40 -16.50 17.47
C SER A 379 -25.29 -16.61 18.71
N TYR A 380 -25.39 -17.82 19.27
CA TYR A 380 -26.14 -18.12 20.47
C TYR A 380 -27.63 -17.74 20.43
N GLY A 381 -28.23 -17.64 19.22
CA GLY A 381 -29.64 -17.25 19.04
C GLY A 381 -29.97 -15.79 19.34
N MET A 382 -28.94 -14.94 19.50
CA MET A 382 -29.06 -13.50 19.71
C MET A 382 -28.64 -12.74 18.46
N LYS A 383 -29.24 -11.58 18.21
CA LYS A 383 -28.79 -10.66 17.19
C LYS A 383 -28.05 -9.50 17.88
N ARG A 384 -26.75 -9.44 17.70
CA ARG A 384 -25.87 -8.42 18.30
C ARG A 384 -25.05 -7.72 17.23
N ILE A 385 -24.42 -6.60 17.57
CA ILE A 385 -23.47 -5.90 16.71
C ILE A 385 -22.07 -6.17 17.26
N GLU A 386 -21.33 -7.03 16.58
CA GLU A 386 -19.92 -7.32 16.89
C GLU A 386 -19.03 -6.18 16.45
N ILE A 387 -18.03 -5.88 17.25
CA ILE A 387 -17.01 -4.86 17.01
C ILE A 387 -15.65 -5.53 16.80
N ARG A 388 -14.98 -5.16 15.70
CA ARG A 388 -13.67 -5.69 15.33
C ARG A 388 -12.68 -4.57 15.02
N SER A 389 -11.39 -4.82 15.22
CA SER A 389 -10.32 -3.91 14.80
C SER A 389 -10.29 -3.77 13.27
N ALA A 390 -10.25 -2.54 12.77
CA ALA A 390 -10.16 -2.29 11.34
C ALA A 390 -8.81 -2.69 10.71
N VAL A 391 -7.77 -2.86 11.52
CA VAL A 391 -6.42 -3.21 11.05
C VAL A 391 -6.14 -4.70 11.18
N SER A 392 -6.36 -5.28 12.36
CA SER A 392 -5.97 -6.66 12.66
C SER A 392 -7.11 -7.68 12.50
N ASP A 393 -8.35 -7.21 12.32
CA ASP A 393 -9.57 -8.02 12.28
C ASP A 393 -9.82 -8.85 13.57
N ILE A 394 -9.21 -8.48 14.71
CA ILE A 394 -9.50 -9.18 15.97
C ILE A 394 -10.88 -8.81 16.50
N HIS A 395 -11.54 -9.79 17.13
CA HIS A 395 -12.76 -9.57 17.88
C HIS A 395 -12.47 -8.70 19.10
N LEU A 396 -13.19 -7.58 19.25
CA LEU A 396 -13.03 -6.64 20.36
C LEU A 396 -14.15 -6.78 21.40
N GLY A 397 -15.36 -7.07 20.96
CA GLY A 397 -16.55 -7.14 21.80
C GLY A 397 -17.81 -6.81 21.00
N HIS A 398 -18.79 -6.18 21.66
CA HIS A 398 -20.10 -5.86 21.07
C HIS A 398 -20.53 -4.43 21.38
N MET A 399 -21.39 -3.86 20.53
CA MET A 399 -22.05 -2.58 20.74
C MET A 399 -23.51 -2.81 21.16
N PHE A 400 -23.98 -2.00 22.11
CA PHE A 400 -25.35 -1.97 22.64
C PHE A 400 -25.89 -0.54 22.63
N ASP A 401 -27.23 -0.38 22.66
CA ASP A 401 -27.91 0.93 22.60
C ASP A 401 -28.26 1.46 24.02
N ASP A 402 -27.59 0.94 25.07
CA ASP A 402 -27.85 1.22 26.49
C ASP A 402 -26.75 2.03 27.17
N GLY A 403 -26.03 2.83 26.41
CA GLY A 403 -25.00 3.73 26.92
C GLY A 403 -25.56 5.01 27.56
N PRO A 404 -24.70 5.80 28.23
CA PRO A 404 -25.10 7.02 28.91
C PRO A 404 -25.60 8.09 27.93
N ASN A 405 -26.60 8.88 28.32
CA ASN A 405 -27.17 9.99 27.54
C ASN A 405 -27.67 9.60 26.15
N GLY A 406 -28.14 8.35 25.96
CA GLY A 406 -28.63 7.87 24.68
C GLY A 406 -27.52 7.55 23.66
N GLN A 407 -26.28 7.52 24.09
CA GLN A 407 -25.15 7.11 23.26
C GLN A 407 -25.02 5.57 23.23
N PRO A 408 -24.37 4.99 22.22
CA PRO A 408 -24.07 3.55 22.23
C PRO A 408 -23.06 3.21 23.34
N ARG A 409 -23.12 1.96 23.82
CA ARG A 409 -22.11 1.36 24.69
C ARG A 409 -21.30 0.34 23.93
N TYR A 410 -20.04 0.62 23.76
CA TYR A 410 -19.04 -0.33 23.25
C TYR A 410 -18.51 -1.15 24.43
N CYS A 411 -18.93 -2.41 24.52
CA CYS A 411 -18.55 -3.35 25.57
C CYS A 411 -17.38 -4.19 25.07
N ILE A 412 -16.17 -3.95 25.59
CA ILE A 412 -14.92 -4.40 25.00
C ILE A 412 -14.18 -5.36 25.92
N ASN A 413 -13.69 -6.46 25.35
CA ASN A 413 -12.86 -7.45 26.03
C ASN A 413 -11.51 -6.82 26.39
N ALA A 414 -11.11 -6.90 27.65
CA ALA A 414 -9.90 -6.28 28.15
C ALA A 414 -8.63 -7.04 27.74
N THR A 415 -8.73 -8.37 27.59
CA THR A 415 -7.57 -9.24 27.28
C THR A 415 -6.97 -8.98 25.90
N VAL A 416 -7.73 -8.38 24.95
CA VAL A 416 -7.27 -8.02 23.59
C VAL A 416 -6.76 -6.59 23.46
N LEU A 417 -6.71 -5.85 24.58
CA LEU A 417 -6.22 -4.49 24.66
C LEU A 417 -4.86 -4.39 25.33
N GLU A 418 -4.12 -3.33 25.00
CA GLU A 418 -3.02 -2.78 25.79
C GLU A 418 -3.30 -1.30 26.07
N PHE A 419 -2.83 -0.80 27.21
CA PHE A 419 -2.97 0.61 27.57
C PHE A 419 -1.68 1.38 27.28
N LYS A 420 -1.80 2.53 26.62
CA LYS A 420 -0.70 3.49 26.43
C LYS A 420 -1.07 4.82 27.07
N LYS A 421 -0.27 5.23 28.08
CA LYS A 421 -0.41 6.53 28.72
C LYS A 421 -0.15 7.63 27.68
N ARG A 422 -0.93 8.70 27.71
CA ARG A 422 -0.67 9.91 26.90
C ARG A 422 0.59 10.57 27.40
N ALA A 423 1.49 10.93 26.49
CA ALA A 423 2.64 11.77 26.82
C ALA A 423 2.12 13.16 27.22
N GLU A 424 2.70 13.72 28.25
CA GLU A 424 2.43 15.08 28.72
C GLU A 424 2.94 16.11 27.72
#